data_ee5ab5f4436d794972906e6f6564967a
#
_entry.id   ee5ab5f4436d794972906e6f6564967a
#
_cell.length_a   1.000
_cell.length_b   1.000
_cell.length_c   1.000
_cell.angle_alpha   90.00
_cell.angle_beta   90.00
_cell.angle_gamma   90.00
#
_symmetry.space_group_name_H-M   'P 1'
#
loop_
_entity.id
_entity.type
_entity.pdbx_description
1 polymer ?
#
loop_
_entity_poly.entity_id
_entity_poly.type
_entity_poly.pdbx_seq_one_letter_code
_entity_poly.pdbx_strand_id
1 'polypeptide(L)'
;MKYYAKSEGDISCEQHSKDVVSVWEILYGMYKEHFSEEERKLIFLACKYHDYGKFSTNFAVQMCILKHLEIDSEIKPFLEVYKKLGYQYKFYPHGYLSCAFIPKDIYMEMEDEDNEALINAIVYH
;
A
#
# COMPACT_ATOMS: atom_id res chain seq x y z
N MET A 1 1.44 -13.99 9.40
CA MET A 1 0.10 -13.40 9.12
C MET A 1 -0.02 -13.11 7.63
N LYS A 2 -1.19 -13.33 7.05
CA LYS A 2 -1.47 -13.00 5.65
C LYS A 2 -2.15 -11.63 5.55
N TYR A 3 -1.57 -10.72 4.79
CA TYR A 3 -2.16 -9.42 4.49
C TYR A 3 -2.89 -9.48 3.14
N TYR A 4 -4.18 -9.21 3.17
CA TYR A 4 -5.05 -9.29 1.98
C TYR A 4 -5.09 -7.94 1.24
N ALA A 5 -5.04 -7.99 -0.08
CA ALA A 5 -5.16 -6.79 -0.91
C ALA A 5 -6.60 -6.27 -1.00
N LYS A 6 -7.58 -7.17 -0.93
CA LYS A 6 -9.02 -6.87 -1.03
C LYS A 6 -9.83 -7.72 -0.06
N SER A 7 -11.03 -7.25 0.30
CA SER A 7 -12.00 -8.01 1.10
C SER A 7 -12.57 -9.21 0.33
N GLU A 8 -12.63 -9.11 -1.00
CA GLU A 8 -13.04 -10.19 -1.88
C GLU A 8 -11.82 -10.86 -2.52
N GLY A 9 -11.91 -12.17 -2.73
CA GLY A 9 -10.83 -12.99 -3.26
C GLY A 9 -9.73 -13.29 -2.22
N ASP A 10 -8.69 -13.99 -2.67
CA ASP A 10 -7.63 -14.52 -1.80
C ASP A 10 -6.23 -14.04 -2.22
N ILE A 11 -6.17 -12.82 -2.78
CA ILE A 11 -4.93 -12.20 -3.25
C ILE A 11 -4.26 -11.49 -2.08
N SER A 12 -3.00 -11.84 -1.79
CA SER A 12 -2.20 -11.14 -0.80
C SER A 12 -1.74 -9.76 -1.29
N CYS A 13 -1.47 -8.83 -0.36
CA CYS A 13 -0.90 -7.52 -0.71
C CYS A 13 0.42 -7.65 -1.46
N GLU A 14 1.25 -8.61 -1.08
CA GLU A 14 2.52 -8.85 -1.75
C GLU A 14 2.33 -9.28 -3.21
N GLN A 15 1.43 -10.23 -3.47
CA GLN A 15 1.13 -10.67 -4.82
C GLN A 15 0.53 -9.54 -5.66
N HIS A 16 -0.42 -8.80 -5.10
CA HIS A 16 -1.02 -7.66 -5.79
C HIS A 16 0.02 -6.60 -6.19
N SER A 17 0.93 -6.24 -5.29
CA SER A 17 1.98 -5.27 -5.60
C SER A 17 2.92 -5.77 -6.71
N LYS A 18 3.27 -7.06 -6.71
CA LYS A 18 4.05 -7.67 -7.79
C LYS A 18 3.32 -7.64 -9.12
N ASP A 19 2.03 -7.93 -9.13
CA ASP A 19 1.19 -7.92 -10.33
C ASP A 19 1.11 -6.50 -10.94
N VAL A 20 0.91 -5.49 -10.10
CA VAL A 20 0.86 -4.08 -10.54
C VAL A 20 2.20 -3.64 -11.15
N VAL A 21 3.32 -3.97 -10.50
CA VAL A 21 4.67 -3.69 -11.04
C VAL A 21 4.88 -4.41 -12.37
N SER A 22 4.47 -5.67 -12.49
CA SER A 22 4.60 -6.44 -13.72
C SER A 22 3.80 -5.81 -14.87
N VAL A 23 2.60 -5.33 -14.61
CA VAL A 23 1.79 -4.60 -15.62
C VAL A 23 2.50 -3.32 -16.05
N TRP A 24 3.06 -2.56 -15.11
CA TRP A 24 3.84 -1.36 -15.43
C TRP A 24 5.04 -1.68 -16.34
N GLU A 25 5.80 -2.72 -16.01
CA GLU A 25 6.96 -3.12 -16.84
C GLU A 25 6.56 -3.49 -18.27
N ILE A 26 5.41 -4.15 -18.44
CA ILE A 26 4.87 -4.45 -19.78
C ILE A 26 4.50 -3.17 -20.52
N LEU A 27 3.77 -2.27 -19.88
CA LEU A 27 3.37 -0.98 -20.46
C LEU A 27 4.59 -0.13 -20.83
N TYR A 28 5.57 -0.06 -19.95
CA TYR A 28 6.81 0.64 -20.24
C TYR A 28 7.54 0.04 -21.46
N GLY A 29 7.61 -1.28 -21.56
CA GLY A 29 8.22 -1.95 -22.71
C GLY A 29 7.53 -1.60 -24.04
N MET A 30 6.21 -1.37 -24.02
CA MET A 30 5.43 -1.00 -25.22
C MET A 30 5.54 0.50 -25.57
N TYR A 31 5.67 1.37 -24.56
CA TYR A 31 5.56 2.82 -24.73
C TYR A 31 6.74 3.60 -24.16
N LYS A 32 7.92 2.98 -24.06
CA LYS A 32 9.11 3.59 -23.41
C LYS A 32 9.52 4.94 -24.00
N GLU A 33 9.20 5.19 -25.26
CA GLU A 33 9.53 6.44 -25.97
C GLU A 33 8.74 7.65 -25.42
N HIS A 34 7.65 7.38 -24.70
CA HIS A 34 6.78 8.40 -24.09
C HIS A 34 7.16 8.76 -22.67
N PHE A 35 8.15 8.08 -22.07
CA PHE A 35 8.54 8.27 -20.67
C PHE A 35 10.02 8.59 -20.56
N SER A 36 10.37 9.58 -19.74
CA SER A 36 11.75 9.80 -19.30
C SER A 36 12.17 8.70 -18.29
N GLU A 37 13.47 8.58 -18.04
CA GLU A 37 13.98 7.66 -17.01
C GLU A 37 13.51 8.07 -15.60
N GLU A 38 13.38 9.37 -15.33
CA GLU A 38 12.84 9.90 -14.09
C GLU A 38 11.37 9.51 -13.92
N GLU A 39 10.55 9.69 -14.95
CA GLU A 39 9.14 9.28 -14.96
C GLU A 39 9.00 7.78 -14.78
N ARG A 40 9.82 6.99 -15.46
CA ARG A 40 9.86 5.54 -15.28
C ARG A 40 10.08 5.14 -13.84
N LYS A 41 11.09 5.74 -13.19
CA LYS A 41 11.43 5.48 -11.81
C LYS A 41 10.29 5.86 -10.85
N LEU A 42 9.70 7.04 -11.03
CA LEU A 42 8.58 7.51 -10.22
C LEU A 42 7.36 6.60 -10.32
N ILE A 43 6.97 6.22 -11.54
CA ILE A 43 5.82 5.33 -11.75
C ILE A 43 6.09 3.95 -11.16
N PHE A 44 7.30 3.42 -11.32
CA PHE A 44 7.70 2.16 -10.68
C PHE A 44 7.54 2.23 -9.15
N LEU A 45 8.03 3.29 -8.53
CA LEU A 45 7.92 3.48 -7.07
C LEU A 45 6.46 3.61 -6.63
N ALA A 46 5.65 4.35 -7.38
CA ALA A 46 4.22 4.47 -7.10
C ALA A 46 3.53 3.09 -7.20
N CYS A 47 3.76 2.34 -8.25
CA CYS A 47 3.22 0.99 -8.42
C CYS A 47 3.65 0.05 -7.31
N LYS A 48 4.90 0.12 -6.89
CA LYS A 48 5.46 -0.74 -5.85
C LYS A 48 4.85 -0.46 -4.48
N TYR A 49 4.71 0.81 -4.11
CA TYR A 49 4.39 1.21 -2.74
C TYR A 49 2.93 1.64 -2.51
N HIS A 50 2.11 1.80 -3.56
CA HIS A 50 0.75 2.35 -3.42
C HIS A 50 -0.10 1.66 -2.35
N ASP A 51 0.06 0.37 -2.19
CA ASP A 51 -0.74 -0.47 -1.29
C ASP A 51 0.01 -0.94 -0.03
N TYR A 52 1.23 -0.45 0.22
CA TYR A 52 2.00 -0.89 1.39
C TYR A 52 1.34 -0.53 2.73
N GLY A 53 0.49 0.49 2.77
CA GLY A 53 -0.32 0.80 3.96
C GLY A 53 -1.25 -0.33 4.37
N LYS A 54 -1.56 -1.26 3.47
CA LYS A 54 -2.33 -2.48 3.76
C LYS A 54 -1.57 -3.49 4.63
N PHE A 55 -0.26 -3.35 4.79
CA PHE A 55 0.53 -4.10 5.77
C PHE A 55 0.38 -3.55 7.20
N SER A 56 -0.36 -2.47 7.40
CA SER A 56 -0.62 -1.93 8.72
C SER A 56 -1.55 -2.84 9.54
N THR A 57 -1.36 -2.85 10.86
CA THR A 57 -2.24 -3.57 11.79
C THR A 57 -3.69 -3.12 11.68
N ASN A 58 -3.93 -1.81 11.44
CA ASN A 58 -5.27 -1.26 11.25
C ASN A 58 -5.98 -1.93 10.07
N PHE A 59 -5.31 -2.04 8.92
CA PHE A 59 -5.87 -2.69 7.75
C PHE A 59 -6.03 -4.20 7.95
N ALA A 60 -5.10 -4.87 8.63
CA ALA A 60 -5.21 -6.29 8.94
C ALA A 60 -6.43 -6.59 9.81
N VAL A 61 -6.70 -5.79 10.85
CA VAL A 61 -7.91 -5.90 11.68
C VAL A 61 -9.18 -5.70 10.84
N GLN A 62 -9.18 -4.68 9.97
CA GLN A 62 -10.28 -4.43 9.05
C GLN A 62 -10.59 -5.66 8.18
N MET A 63 -9.57 -6.24 7.58
CA MET A 63 -9.76 -7.42 6.71
C MET A 63 -10.26 -8.63 7.49
N CYS A 64 -9.77 -8.87 8.69
CA CYS A 64 -10.27 -9.96 9.52
C CYS A 64 -11.77 -9.81 9.81
N ILE A 65 -12.23 -8.60 10.09
CA ILE A 65 -13.64 -8.32 10.35
C ILE A 65 -14.48 -8.53 9.08
N LEU A 66 -14.07 -7.94 7.95
CA LEU A 66 -14.81 -8.02 6.69
C LEU A 66 -14.88 -9.42 6.11
N LYS A 67 -13.82 -10.20 6.30
CA LYS A 67 -13.74 -11.60 5.82
C LYS A 67 -14.27 -12.62 6.84
N HIS A 68 -14.71 -12.20 8.01
CA HIS A 68 -15.10 -13.09 9.11
C HIS A 68 -14.02 -14.13 9.47
N LEU A 69 -12.75 -13.72 9.39
CA LEU A 69 -11.62 -14.57 9.70
C LEU A 69 -11.39 -14.65 11.21
N GLU A 70 -10.80 -15.75 11.65
CA GLU A 70 -10.23 -15.81 12.99
C GLU A 70 -9.12 -14.77 13.13
N ILE A 71 -9.15 -14.05 14.26
CA ILE A 71 -8.19 -13.01 14.52
C ILE A 71 -6.88 -13.66 14.97
N ASP A 72 -5.84 -13.40 14.23
CA ASP A 72 -4.49 -13.84 14.56
C ASP A 72 -4.09 -13.35 15.96
N SER A 73 -3.38 -14.19 16.70
CA SER A 73 -2.91 -13.87 18.05
C SER A 73 -2.06 -12.60 18.10
N GLU A 74 -1.36 -12.27 17.02
CA GLU A 74 -0.54 -11.06 16.94
C GLU A 74 -1.37 -9.78 16.89
N ILE A 75 -2.55 -9.80 16.25
CA ILE A 75 -3.42 -8.61 16.12
C ILE A 75 -4.53 -8.55 17.17
N LYS A 76 -4.79 -9.63 17.88
CA LYS A 76 -5.82 -9.70 18.92
C LYS A 76 -5.68 -8.61 19.99
N PRO A 77 -4.50 -8.31 20.52
CA PRO A 77 -4.33 -7.23 21.51
C PRO A 77 -4.76 -5.86 20.96
N PHE A 78 -4.48 -5.58 19.71
CA PHE A 78 -4.87 -4.32 19.06
C PHE A 78 -6.39 -4.22 18.91
N LEU A 79 -7.06 -5.31 18.54
CA LEU A 79 -8.52 -5.34 18.46
C LEU A 79 -9.16 -5.04 19.83
N GLU A 80 -8.64 -5.59 20.93
CA GLU A 80 -9.13 -5.33 22.26
C GLU A 80 -8.96 -3.86 22.67
N VAL A 81 -7.84 -3.22 22.26
CA VAL A 81 -7.63 -1.78 22.45
C VAL A 81 -8.66 -0.97 21.66
N TYR A 82 -8.90 -1.31 20.41
CA TYR A 82 -9.92 -0.64 19.58
C TYR A 82 -11.31 -0.74 20.23
N LYS A 83 -11.70 -1.91 20.69
CA LYS A 83 -12.99 -2.10 21.38
C LYS A 83 -13.10 -1.25 22.66
N LYS A 84 -12.05 -1.21 23.49
CA LYS A 84 -12.03 -0.44 24.74
C LYS A 84 -12.13 1.07 24.52
N LEU A 85 -11.52 1.58 23.46
CA LEU A 85 -11.53 2.99 23.13
C LEU A 85 -12.83 3.44 22.45
N GLY A 86 -13.77 2.53 22.21
CA GLY A 86 -15.05 2.85 21.58
C GLY A 86 -14.91 3.37 20.15
N TYR A 87 -13.76 3.16 19.53
CA TYR A 87 -13.60 3.46 18.11
C TYR A 87 -14.49 2.51 17.34
N GLN A 88 -15.59 3.01 16.84
CA GLN A 88 -16.22 2.43 15.69
C GLN A 88 -15.15 2.47 14.60
N TYR A 89 -14.63 1.33 14.25
CA TYR A 89 -13.58 1.07 13.26
C TYR A 89 -13.46 2.18 12.23
N LYS A 90 -12.72 3.25 12.55
CA LYS A 90 -12.32 4.24 11.57
C LYS A 90 -11.18 3.63 10.79
N PHE A 91 -11.51 3.13 9.63
CA PHE A 91 -10.52 2.64 8.70
C PHE A 91 -9.84 3.84 8.05
N TYR A 92 -8.58 4.00 8.35
CA TYR A 92 -7.78 5.03 7.70
C TYR A 92 -7.51 4.64 6.26
N PRO A 93 -7.59 5.58 5.31
CA PRO A 93 -7.17 5.32 3.94
C PRO A 93 -5.73 4.81 3.92
N HIS A 94 -5.53 3.61 3.40
CA HIS A 94 -4.20 2.98 3.39
C HIS A 94 -3.18 3.74 2.57
N GLY A 95 -3.60 4.54 1.59
CA GLY A 95 -2.73 5.38 0.79
C GLY A 95 -1.87 6.33 1.64
N TYR A 96 -2.45 6.94 2.68
CA TYR A 96 -1.67 7.78 3.60
C TYR A 96 -0.60 6.99 4.34
N LEU A 97 -0.92 5.78 4.78
CA LEU A 97 0.02 4.93 5.48
C LEU A 97 1.08 4.35 4.54
N SER A 98 0.75 4.15 3.27
CA SER A 98 1.66 3.61 2.27
C SER A 98 2.92 4.48 2.11
N CYS A 99 2.78 5.79 2.16
CA CYS A 99 3.91 6.71 2.07
C CYS A 99 4.93 6.53 3.20
N ALA A 100 4.49 6.10 4.39
CA ALA A 100 5.38 5.84 5.53
C ALA A 100 6.25 4.59 5.36
N PHE A 101 5.89 3.68 4.46
CA PHE A 101 6.66 2.47 4.16
C PHE A 101 7.76 2.69 3.11
N ILE A 102 7.78 3.84 2.44
CA ILE A 102 8.85 4.16 1.49
C ILE A 102 10.13 4.43 2.27
N PRO A 103 11.24 3.73 1.96
CA PRO A 103 12.52 3.98 2.63
C PRO A 103 12.94 5.44 2.55
N LYS A 104 13.46 5.97 3.65
CA LYS A 104 13.88 7.38 3.76
C LYS A 104 14.91 7.79 2.72
N ASP A 105 15.84 6.93 2.39
CA ASP A 105 16.88 7.16 1.38
C ASP A 105 16.30 7.42 -0.01
N ILE A 106 15.17 6.80 -0.36
CA ILE A 106 14.46 7.08 -1.61
C ILE A 106 14.00 8.54 -1.66
N TYR A 107 13.37 9.02 -0.58
CA TYR A 107 12.96 10.44 -0.50
C TYR A 107 14.12 11.41 -0.54
N MET A 108 15.24 11.05 0.08
CA MET A 108 16.44 11.91 0.13
C MET A 108 17.20 12.00 -1.19
N GLU A 109 17.07 11.01 -2.06
CA GLU A 109 17.72 10.96 -3.37
C GLU A 109 16.93 11.68 -4.47
N MET A 110 15.66 12.00 -4.23
CA MET A 110 14.79 12.65 -5.20
C MET A 110 14.65 14.15 -4.93
N GLU A 111 14.38 14.90 -5.99
CA GLU A 111 14.00 16.31 -5.89
C GLU A 111 12.63 16.46 -5.21
N ASP A 112 12.37 17.63 -4.60
CA ASP A 112 11.12 17.89 -3.87
C ASP A 112 9.87 17.72 -4.74
N GLU A 113 9.93 18.15 -6.00
CA GLU A 113 8.82 17.99 -6.96
C GLU A 113 8.51 16.54 -7.26
N ASP A 114 9.53 15.69 -7.37
CA ASP A 114 9.38 14.25 -7.60
C ASP A 114 8.83 13.56 -6.35
N ASN A 115 9.28 13.94 -5.17
CA ASN A 115 8.72 13.46 -3.91
C ASN A 115 7.23 13.81 -3.77
N GLU A 116 6.86 15.04 -4.08
CA GLU A 116 5.47 15.48 -4.06
C GLU A 116 4.61 14.68 -5.06
N ALA A 117 5.10 14.49 -6.27
CA ALA A 117 4.42 13.70 -7.30
C ALA A 117 4.21 12.25 -6.85
N LEU A 118 5.23 11.62 -6.27
CA LEU A 118 5.14 10.26 -5.75
C LEU A 118 4.12 10.13 -4.61
N ILE A 119 4.18 11.04 -3.65
CA ILE A 119 3.25 11.06 -2.51
C ILE A 119 1.82 11.24 -3.00
N ASN A 120 1.57 12.20 -3.89
CA ASN A 120 0.24 12.44 -4.44
C ASN A 120 -0.30 11.23 -5.21
N ALA A 121 0.52 10.59 -6.01
CA ALA A 121 0.13 9.38 -6.74
C ALA A 121 -0.28 8.24 -5.80
N ILE A 122 0.39 8.09 -4.67
CA ILE A 122 0.10 7.03 -3.69
C ILE A 122 -1.09 7.39 -2.81
N VAL A 123 -1.17 8.62 -2.33
CA VAL A 123 -2.25 9.04 -1.41
C VAL A 123 -3.61 9.04 -2.11
N TYR A 124 -3.67 9.43 -3.36
CA TYR A 124 -4.91 9.64 -4.12
C TYR A 124 -5.20 8.57 -5.18
N HIS A 125 -4.53 7.43 -5.12
CA HIS A 125 -4.79 6.34 -6.09
C HIS A 125 -6.16 5.69 -5.97
#